data_0b8aa1b85cf7f4511c787fa5637a4b6d
#
_entry.id   0b8aa1b85cf7f4511c787fa5637a4b6d
#
_cell.length_a   1.000
_cell.length_b   1.000
_cell.length_c   1.000
_cell.angle_alpha   90.00
_cell.angle_beta   90.00
_cell.angle_gamma   90.00
#
_symmetry.space_group_name_H-M   'P 1'
#
loop_
_entity.id
_entity.type
_entity.pdbx_description
1 polymer ?
#
loop_
_entity_poly.entity_id
_entity_poly.type
_entity_poly.pdbx_seq_one_letter_code
_entity_poly.pdbx_strand_id
1 'polypeptide(L)'
;MSVVKSDLTLFAIPKNFHGHFATIQRNAITSWTRLNPRPEIFLFGDEDGTAEIAGELGIRHFPEVARNEFNTPMIDDLFRRAEQHATSPMIGYINSDIVLTDEFSLAIGHLHKRHEKFMIVGRRWDVDWDRSLDFSQPGWEDSLRAAAGRANVQRPGNCIDYFIFSRGLCNGLLPFALGRFVHDNYLLWLARSRGAALLDISPVVMAIHQNHDYSHSQAFADVRQSPEVRRNRIMQDPGGISTRSRTPRKFCVKMERIGRIDTGG
;
A
#
# COMPACT_ATOMS: atom_id res chain seq x y z
N MET A 1 3.21 25.24 20.34
CA MET A 1 3.21 23.76 20.37
C MET A 1 4.13 23.27 19.27
N SER A 2 5.17 22.51 19.59
CA SER A 2 6.03 21.89 18.57
C SER A 2 5.19 20.87 17.78
N VAL A 3 5.14 21.01 16.47
CA VAL A 3 4.51 20.00 15.59
C VAL A 3 5.32 18.71 15.75
N VAL A 4 4.70 17.66 16.27
CA VAL A 4 5.34 16.34 16.37
C VAL A 4 5.55 15.84 14.93
N LYS A 5 6.81 15.70 14.54
CA LYS A 5 7.15 15.17 13.21
C LYS A 5 6.79 13.69 13.18
N SER A 6 6.14 13.26 12.10
CA SER A 6 5.87 11.84 11.89
C SER A 6 7.15 11.08 11.55
N ASP A 7 7.27 9.87 12.09
CA ASP A 7 8.35 8.93 11.75
C ASP A 7 8.02 8.10 10.50
N LEU A 8 6.97 8.45 9.75
CA LEU A 8 6.48 7.71 8.60
C LEU A 8 6.48 8.57 7.33
N THR A 9 7.00 8.01 6.25
CA THR A 9 6.79 8.49 4.88
C THR A 9 5.91 7.49 4.15
N LEU A 10 4.74 7.93 3.66
CA LEU A 10 3.88 7.14 2.77
C LEU A 10 4.17 7.50 1.31
N PHE A 11 4.17 6.51 0.43
CA PHE A 11 4.27 6.75 -1.00
C PHE A 11 3.32 5.87 -1.80
N ALA A 12 2.85 6.43 -2.91
CA ALA A 12 1.94 5.77 -3.84
C ALA A 12 2.23 6.20 -5.28
N ILE A 13 1.69 5.45 -6.23
CA ILE A 13 1.57 5.83 -7.62
C ILE A 13 0.09 5.73 -8.00
N PRO A 14 -0.62 6.87 -8.15
CA PRO A 14 -2.01 6.89 -8.53
C PRO A 14 -2.23 6.43 -9.98
N LYS A 15 -3.48 6.14 -10.32
CA LYS A 15 -3.98 6.11 -11.70
C LYS A 15 -4.44 7.51 -12.09
N ASN A 16 -4.71 7.73 -13.38
CA ASN A 16 -5.32 8.98 -13.87
C ASN A 16 -6.56 9.34 -13.04
N PHE A 17 -6.67 10.62 -12.65
CA PHE A 17 -7.77 11.13 -11.83
C PHE A 17 -9.00 11.43 -12.70
N HIS A 18 -9.58 10.40 -13.31
CA HIS A 18 -10.79 10.49 -14.11
C HIS A 18 -11.94 9.70 -13.50
N GLY A 19 -13.16 10.26 -13.58
CA GLY A 19 -14.39 9.59 -13.16
C GLY A 19 -14.31 9.06 -11.73
N HIS A 20 -14.70 7.81 -11.54
CA HIS A 20 -14.71 7.16 -10.23
C HIS A 20 -13.32 7.08 -9.58
N PHE A 21 -12.26 6.84 -10.37
CA PHE A 21 -10.89 6.82 -9.84
C PHE A 21 -10.47 8.17 -9.23
N ALA A 22 -10.92 9.29 -9.79
CA ALA A 22 -10.65 10.60 -9.20
C ALA A 22 -11.23 10.72 -7.78
N THR A 23 -12.45 10.24 -7.58
CA THR A 23 -13.14 10.30 -6.28
C THR A 23 -12.44 9.42 -5.24
N ILE A 24 -12.23 8.14 -5.55
CA ILE A 24 -11.68 7.19 -4.57
C ILE A 24 -10.24 7.49 -4.21
N GLN A 25 -9.41 7.89 -5.16
CA GLN A 25 -8.02 8.27 -4.91
C GLN A 25 -7.93 9.57 -4.13
N ARG A 26 -8.77 10.56 -4.43
CA ARG A 26 -8.85 11.80 -3.65
C ARG A 26 -9.24 11.51 -2.20
N ASN A 27 -10.26 10.68 -1.97
CA ASN A 27 -10.65 10.25 -0.64
C ASN A 27 -9.49 9.61 0.12
N ALA A 28 -8.83 8.64 -0.50
CA ALA A 28 -7.73 7.90 0.11
C ALA A 28 -6.55 8.83 0.47
N ILE A 29 -6.04 9.58 -0.50
CA ILE A 29 -4.86 10.44 -0.30
C ILE A 29 -5.17 11.56 0.71
N THR A 30 -6.38 12.12 0.68
CA THR A 30 -6.81 13.10 1.69
C THR A 30 -6.84 12.49 3.07
N SER A 31 -7.32 11.25 3.25
CA SER A 31 -7.33 10.58 4.55
C SER A 31 -5.93 10.45 5.14
N TRP A 32 -4.90 10.19 4.32
CA TRP A 32 -3.53 10.10 4.80
C TRP A 32 -2.99 11.43 5.34
N THR A 33 -3.47 12.55 4.78
CA THR A 33 -3.10 13.89 5.29
C THR A 33 -3.74 14.22 6.64
N ARG A 34 -4.75 13.47 7.05
CA ARG A 34 -5.47 13.64 8.34
C ARG A 34 -4.90 12.79 9.46
N LEU A 35 -4.04 11.83 9.15
CA LEU A 35 -3.38 11.01 10.16
C LEU A 35 -2.57 11.87 11.14
N ASN A 36 -2.58 11.50 12.42
CA ASN A 36 -1.87 12.22 13.47
C ASN A 36 -0.87 11.30 14.20
N PRO A 37 0.46 11.60 14.18
CA PRO A 37 1.08 12.70 13.45
C PRO A 37 0.99 12.53 11.92
N ARG A 38 0.84 13.67 11.20
CA ARG A 38 0.74 13.67 9.74
C ARG A 38 2.01 13.10 9.11
N PRO A 39 1.94 12.04 8.29
CA PRO A 39 3.11 11.49 7.59
C PRO A 39 3.62 12.43 6.50
N GLU A 40 4.87 12.25 6.12
CA GLU A 40 5.36 12.74 4.84
C GLU A 40 4.70 11.90 3.74
N ILE A 41 4.19 12.52 2.66
CA ILE A 41 3.46 11.82 1.61
C ILE A 41 4.06 12.15 0.26
N PHE A 42 4.35 11.11 -0.54
CA PHE A 42 4.86 11.21 -1.90
C PHE A 42 3.89 10.58 -2.89
N LEU A 43 3.58 11.31 -3.94
CA LEU A 43 2.94 10.75 -5.12
C LEU A 43 3.96 10.66 -6.25
N PHE A 44 4.03 9.50 -6.88
CA PHE A 44 4.90 9.24 -8.01
C PHE A 44 4.10 9.09 -9.30
N GLY A 45 4.77 9.31 -10.44
CA GLY A 45 4.19 9.17 -11.76
C GLY A 45 3.60 10.46 -12.31
N ASP A 46 3.35 10.45 -13.58
CA ASP A 46 2.87 11.58 -14.39
C ASP A 46 1.41 11.39 -14.84
N GLU A 47 0.68 10.53 -14.18
CA GLU A 47 -0.74 10.28 -14.43
C GLU A 47 -1.55 11.57 -14.23
N ASP A 48 -2.52 11.81 -15.14
CA ASP A 48 -3.35 13.02 -15.15
C ASP A 48 -3.99 13.28 -13.79
N GLY A 49 -3.88 14.51 -13.30
CA GLY A 49 -4.43 14.98 -12.03
C GLY A 49 -3.52 14.72 -10.81
N THR A 50 -2.39 14.00 -10.96
CA THR A 50 -1.49 13.71 -9.84
C THR A 50 -0.80 14.97 -9.31
N ALA A 51 -0.31 15.84 -10.20
CA ALA A 51 0.34 17.09 -9.81
C ALA A 51 -0.64 18.04 -9.11
N GLU A 52 -1.86 18.13 -9.62
CA GLU A 52 -2.93 18.97 -9.10
C GLU A 52 -3.30 18.56 -7.67
N ILE A 53 -3.58 17.27 -7.45
CA ILE A 53 -3.95 16.79 -6.11
C ILE A 53 -2.79 16.93 -5.12
N ALA A 54 -1.56 16.73 -5.57
CA ALA A 54 -0.39 16.93 -4.73
C ALA A 54 -0.25 18.39 -4.29
N GLY A 55 -0.45 19.33 -5.22
CA GLY A 55 -0.46 20.78 -4.94
C GLY A 55 -1.59 21.18 -4.00
N GLU A 56 -2.82 20.73 -4.22
CA GLU A 56 -3.99 20.99 -3.38
C GLU A 56 -3.79 20.52 -1.93
N LEU A 57 -3.20 19.34 -1.75
CA LEU A 57 -3.00 18.73 -0.43
C LEU A 57 -1.68 19.13 0.24
N GLY A 58 -0.82 19.90 -0.44
CA GLY A 58 0.49 20.29 0.05
C GLY A 58 1.39 19.08 0.34
N ILE A 59 1.41 18.11 -0.56
CA ILE A 59 2.25 16.91 -0.50
C ILE A 59 3.23 16.88 -1.66
N ARG A 60 4.27 16.03 -1.58
CA ARG A 60 5.33 16.02 -2.59
C ARG A 60 4.94 15.17 -3.78
N HIS A 61 5.26 15.66 -4.99
CA HIS A 61 5.06 14.95 -6.25
C HIS A 61 6.39 14.72 -6.96
N PHE A 62 6.57 13.51 -7.50
CA PHE A 62 7.71 13.08 -8.28
C PHE A 62 7.20 12.44 -9.57
N PRO A 63 7.16 13.18 -10.69
CA PRO A 63 6.56 12.68 -11.93
C PRO A 63 7.36 11.53 -12.55
N GLU A 64 8.66 11.46 -12.29
CA GLU A 64 9.52 10.46 -12.88
C GLU A 64 9.47 9.14 -12.12
N VAL A 65 9.19 8.06 -12.84
CA VAL A 65 9.34 6.68 -12.39
C VAL A 65 9.71 5.83 -13.60
N ALA A 66 10.65 4.88 -13.42
CA ALA A 66 10.99 3.97 -14.51
C ALA A 66 9.80 3.11 -14.90
N ARG A 67 9.61 2.92 -16.20
CA ARG A 67 8.54 2.11 -16.78
C ARG A 67 9.12 1.07 -17.74
N ASN A 68 8.46 -0.06 -17.87
CA ASN A 68 8.83 -1.09 -18.85
C ASN A 68 8.28 -0.75 -20.26
N GLU A 69 8.48 -1.66 -21.20
CA GLU A 69 8.04 -1.54 -22.60
C GLU A 69 6.51 -1.49 -22.76
N PHE A 70 5.75 -1.83 -21.72
CA PHE A 70 4.28 -1.74 -21.68
C PHE A 70 3.80 -0.50 -20.94
N ASN A 71 4.68 0.44 -20.65
CA ASN A 71 4.42 1.64 -19.87
C ASN A 71 3.97 1.36 -18.42
N THR A 72 4.28 0.17 -17.88
CA THR A 72 3.98 -0.17 -16.49
C THR A 72 5.10 0.29 -15.57
N PRO A 73 4.81 1.00 -14.46
CA PRO A 73 5.82 1.42 -13.50
C PRO A 73 6.57 0.24 -12.88
N MET A 74 7.86 0.47 -12.59
CA MET A 74 8.77 -0.54 -12.02
C MET A 74 8.92 -0.34 -10.52
N ILE A 75 8.70 -1.42 -9.75
CA ILE A 75 8.70 -1.38 -8.27
C ILE A 75 10.08 -1.02 -7.71
N ASP A 76 11.14 -1.55 -8.27
CA ASP A 76 12.51 -1.29 -7.79
C ASP A 76 12.88 0.19 -7.85
N ASP A 77 12.55 0.87 -8.95
CA ASP A 77 12.79 2.31 -9.10
C ASP A 77 11.87 3.12 -8.15
N LEU A 78 10.59 2.75 -8.09
CA LEU A 78 9.62 3.42 -7.22
C LEU A 78 10.06 3.39 -5.74
N PHE A 79 10.41 2.22 -5.22
CA PHE A 79 10.86 2.06 -3.84
C PHE A 79 12.21 2.73 -3.59
N ARG A 80 13.16 2.62 -4.51
CA ARG A 80 14.45 3.28 -4.42
C ARG A 80 14.31 4.80 -4.34
N ARG A 81 13.48 5.40 -5.20
CA ARG A 81 13.20 6.85 -5.19
C ARG A 81 12.52 7.27 -3.90
N ALA A 82 11.54 6.51 -3.42
CA ALA A 82 10.88 6.78 -2.16
C ALA A 82 11.88 6.79 -0.99
N GLU A 83 12.78 5.81 -0.91
CA GLU A 83 13.83 5.78 0.12
C GLU A 83 14.83 6.92 0.02
N GLN A 84 15.20 7.32 -1.20
CA GLN A 84 16.13 8.44 -1.42
C GLN A 84 15.59 9.78 -0.93
N HIS A 85 14.28 10.00 -1.10
CA HIS A 85 13.65 11.28 -0.78
C HIS A 85 13.04 11.32 0.63
N ALA A 86 12.72 10.16 1.21
CA ALA A 86 12.14 10.07 2.54
C ALA A 86 13.09 10.58 3.62
N THR A 87 12.55 11.28 4.61
CA THR A 87 13.31 11.73 5.78
C THR A 87 13.01 10.93 7.03
N SER A 88 11.99 10.06 6.99
CA SER A 88 11.49 9.26 8.09
C SER A 88 12.19 7.90 8.21
N PRO A 89 12.27 7.30 9.41
CA PRO A 89 12.84 5.97 9.61
C PRO A 89 11.94 4.84 9.09
N MET A 90 10.64 5.10 8.95
CA MET A 90 9.66 4.18 8.38
C MET A 90 9.21 4.66 7.02
N ILE A 91 9.08 3.73 6.08
CA ILE A 91 8.64 4.01 4.72
C ILE A 91 7.49 3.06 4.39
N GLY A 92 6.46 3.57 3.73
CA GLY A 92 5.27 2.79 3.42
C GLY A 92 4.79 2.96 1.99
N TYR A 93 4.75 1.86 1.24
CA TYR A 93 3.98 1.79 -0.01
C TYR A 93 2.51 1.53 0.31
N ILE A 94 1.62 2.24 -0.33
CA ILE A 94 0.18 2.08 -0.19
C ILE A 94 -0.53 2.30 -1.53
N ASN A 95 -1.53 1.47 -1.84
CA ASN A 95 -2.39 1.71 -3.00
C ASN A 95 -3.24 2.97 -2.81
N SER A 96 -3.39 3.76 -3.87
CA SER A 96 -4.02 5.09 -3.83
C SER A 96 -5.54 5.09 -3.67
N ASP A 97 -6.16 3.93 -3.47
CA ASP A 97 -7.59 3.73 -3.21
C ASP A 97 -7.90 3.25 -1.76
N ILE A 98 -6.87 3.19 -0.91
CA ILE A 98 -6.98 2.75 0.49
C ILE A 98 -7.15 3.94 1.42
N VAL A 99 -8.32 4.07 2.03
CA VAL A 99 -8.57 5.04 3.10
C VAL A 99 -7.98 4.51 4.41
N LEU A 100 -7.22 5.36 5.09
CA LEU A 100 -6.67 5.10 6.42
C LEU A 100 -7.35 5.98 7.46
N THR A 101 -7.40 5.49 8.69
CA THR A 101 -8.02 6.13 9.83
C THR A 101 -7.05 6.20 11.01
N ASP A 102 -7.41 6.90 12.09
CA ASP A 102 -6.47 7.20 13.19
C ASP A 102 -5.86 5.97 13.86
N GLU A 103 -6.55 4.83 13.88
CA GLU A 103 -5.98 3.58 14.42
C GLU A 103 -4.72 3.15 13.70
N PHE A 104 -4.58 3.50 12.41
CA PHE A 104 -3.36 3.22 11.67
C PHE A 104 -2.15 3.91 12.30
N SER A 105 -2.26 5.22 12.59
CA SER A 105 -1.18 5.98 13.23
C SER A 105 -0.83 5.43 14.60
N LEU A 106 -1.85 5.08 15.40
CA LEU A 106 -1.66 4.49 16.72
C LEU A 106 -0.92 3.14 16.64
N ALA A 107 -1.35 2.26 15.73
CA ALA A 107 -0.73 0.96 15.53
C ALA A 107 0.74 1.09 15.11
N ILE A 108 1.04 1.93 14.11
CA ILE A 108 2.40 2.15 13.61
C ILE A 108 3.30 2.75 14.69
N GLY A 109 2.82 3.76 15.42
CA GLY A 109 3.57 4.43 16.48
C GLY A 109 3.98 3.50 17.63
N HIS A 110 3.19 2.46 17.91
CA HIS A 110 3.53 1.44 18.93
C HIS A 110 4.53 0.41 18.43
N LEU A 111 4.42 -0.02 17.18
CA LEU A 111 5.14 -1.18 16.67
C LEU A 111 6.58 -0.85 16.29
N HIS A 112 6.84 0.33 15.70
CA HIS A 112 8.18 0.68 15.25
C HIS A 112 9.18 0.78 16.41
N LYS A 113 8.72 1.11 17.62
CA LYS A 113 9.56 1.20 18.82
C LYS A 113 10.01 -0.16 19.36
N ARG A 114 9.34 -1.25 18.96
CA ARG A 114 9.58 -2.60 19.47
C ARG A 114 10.47 -3.43 18.55
N HIS A 115 10.61 -3.04 17.28
CA HIS A 115 11.33 -3.79 16.28
C HIS A 115 12.26 -2.87 15.48
N GLU A 116 13.54 -3.17 15.47
CA GLU A 116 14.53 -2.44 14.67
C GLU A 116 14.32 -2.66 13.17
N LYS A 117 14.01 -3.90 12.79
CA LYS A 117 13.78 -4.31 11.42
C LYS A 117 12.44 -5.01 11.31
N PHE A 118 11.53 -4.43 10.54
CA PHE A 118 10.16 -4.92 10.43
C PHE A 118 9.53 -4.62 9.08
N MET A 119 8.47 -5.37 8.78
CA MET A 119 7.48 -5.04 7.78
C MET A 119 6.08 -5.24 8.38
N ILE A 120 5.27 -4.19 8.35
CA ILE A 120 3.89 -4.16 8.82
C ILE A 120 2.99 -4.21 7.59
N VAL A 121 1.99 -5.07 7.65
CA VAL A 121 0.98 -5.24 6.61
C VAL A 121 -0.39 -5.44 7.25
N GLY A 122 -1.44 -5.34 6.46
CA GLY A 122 -2.78 -5.69 6.91
C GLY A 122 -3.72 -5.96 5.76
N ARG A 123 -4.79 -6.65 6.09
CA ARG A 123 -5.87 -6.94 5.16
C ARG A 123 -6.77 -5.74 5.01
N ARG A 124 -7.36 -5.59 3.84
CA ARG A 124 -8.31 -4.53 3.55
C ARG A 124 -9.75 -4.97 3.76
N TRP A 125 -10.60 -4.01 4.03
CA TRP A 125 -12.05 -4.11 3.99
C TRP A 125 -12.56 -3.50 2.71
N ASP A 126 -13.30 -4.25 1.92
CA ASP A 126 -13.89 -3.76 0.67
C ASP A 126 -15.24 -3.09 0.94
N VAL A 127 -15.45 -1.93 0.35
CA VAL A 127 -16.71 -1.19 0.45
C VAL A 127 -17.09 -0.57 -0.89
N ASP A 128 -18.38 -0.62 -1.22
CA ASP A 128 -18.93 0.15 -2.33
C ASP A 128 -19.13 1.60 -1.89
N TRP A 129 -18.24 2.48 -2.37
CA TRP A 129 -18.23 3.89 -2.02
C TRP A 129 -17.88 4.72 -3.24
N ASP A 130 -18.84 5.46 -3.77
CA ASP A 130 -18.75 6.19 -5.04
C ASP A 130 -18.79 7.71 -4.90
N ARG A 131 -18.79 8.21 -3.64
CA ARG A 131 -18.90 9.64 -3.34
C ARG A 131 -17.68 10.17 -2.60
N SER A 132 -17.51 11.50 -2.69
CA SER A 132 -16.48 12.19 -1.92
C SER A 132 -16.75 12.10 -0.42
N LEU A 133 -15.67 11.97 0.37
CA LEU A 133 -15.71 12.09 1.82
C LEU A 133 -15.62 13.56 2.22
N ASP A 134 -16.45 13.99 3.15
CA ASP A 134 -16.39 15.34 3.70
C ASP A 134 -15.51 15.37 4.95
N PHE A 135 -14.23 15.62 4.74
CA PHE A 135 -13.22 15.67 5.80
C PHE A 135 -13.33 16.91 6.72
N SER A 136 -14.27 17.83 6.47
CA SER A 136 -14.55 18.95 7.35
C SER A 136 -15.46 18.56 8.52
N GLN A 137 -16.18 17.45 8.37
CA GLN A 137 -17.11 16.95 9.38
C GLN A 137 -16.37 16.11 10.43
N PRO A 138 -16.59 16.35 11.73
CA PRO A 138 -16.17 15.41 12.77
C PRO A 138 -16.79 14.03 12.53
N GLY A 139 -16.01 12.94 12.68
CA GLY A 139 -16.51 11.60 12.46
C GLY A 139 -16.74 11.25 10.98
N TRP A 140 -16.08 11.93 10.05
CA TRP A 140 -16.16 11.63 8.62
C TRP A 140 -15.92 10.14 8.29
N GLU A 141 -15.14 9.48 9.11
CA GLU A 141 -14.82 8.07 8.99
C GLU A 141 -15.93 7.12 9.45
N ASP A 142 -16.85 7.59 10.34
CA ASP A 142 -17.88 6.73 10.94
C ASP A 142 -18.83 6.15 9.90
N SER A 143 -19.24 6.95 8.92
CA SER A 143 -20.11 6.49 7.83
C SER A 143 -19.43 5.46 6.94
N LEU A 144 -18.14 5.64 6.68
CA LEU A 144 -17.34 4.72 5.87
C LEU A 144 -17.06 3.41 6.65
N ARG A 145 -16.72 3.51 7.94
CA ARG A 145 -16.57 2.36 8.84
C ARG A 145 -17.85 1.54 8.96
N ALA A 146 -18.98 2.23 9.13
CA ALA A 146 -20.28 1.59 9.20
C ALA A 146 -20.63 0.89 7.88
N ALA A 147 -20.29 1.47 6.73
CA ALA A 147 -20.47 0.85 5.42
C ALA A 147 -19.61 -0.40 5.28
N ALA A 148 -18.31 -0.33 5.63
CA ALA A 148 -17.39 -1.47 5.60
C ALA A 148 -17.84 -2.58 6.57
N GLY A 149 -18.30 -2.23 7.77
CA GLY A 149 -18.83 -3.16 8.75
C GLY A 149 -20.12 -3.87 8.28
N ARG A 150 -21.01 -3.16 7.59
CA ARG A 150 -22.21 -3.77 6.99
C ARG A 150 -21.88 -4.70 5.83
N ALA A 151 -20.94 -4.30 4.97
CA ALA A 151 -20.47 -5.14 3.87
C ALA A 151 -19.82 -6.43 4.40
N ASN A 152 -19.13 -6.33 5.56
CA ASN A 152 -18.46 -7.43 6.25
C ASN A 152 -17.52 -8.25 5.32
N VAL A 153 -16.89 -7.54 4.37
CA VAL A 153 -15.99 -8.15 3.38
C VAL A 153 -14.55 -7.79 3.71
N GLN A 154 -13.97 -8.50 4.66
CA GLN A 154 -12.52 -8.46 4.87
C GLN A 154 -11.84 -9.46 3.95
N ARG A 155 -10.94 -8.97 3.11
CA ARG A 155 -10.23 -9.82 2.16
C ARG A 155 -9.27 -10.80 2.84
N PRO A 156 -9.02 -11.98 2.24
CA PRO A 156 -8.04 -12.93 2.76
C PRO A 156 -6.61 -12.33 2.73
N GLY A 157 -5.71 -12.92 3.50
CA GLY A 157 -4.35 -12.41 3.73
C GLY A 157 -3.41 -12.36 2.52
N ASN A 158 -3.90 -12.66 1.32
CA ASN A 158 -3.20 -12.46 0.05
C ASN A 158 -3.64 -11.18 -0.70
N CYS A 159 -4.52 -10.37 -0.09
CA CYS A 159 -4.92 -9.06 -0.60
C CYS A 159 -4.35 -8.00 0.34
N ILE A 160 -3.08 -7.68 0.12
CA ILE A 160 -2.31 -6.70 0.90
C ILE A 160 -2.11 -5.49 0.01
N ASP A 161 -2.56 -4.32 0.45
CA ASP A 161 -2.53 -3.09 -0.34
C ASP A 161 -1.66 -1.99 0.30
N TYR A 162 -0.99 -2.32 1.42
CA TYR A 162 0.02 -1.46 2.03
C TYR A 162 1.13 -2.27 2.72
N PHE A 163 2.34 -1.75 2.66
CA PHE A 163 3.55 -2.31 3.22
C PHE A 163 4.34 -1.22 3.90
N ILE A 164 4.38 -1.21 5.24
CA ILE A 164 5.18 -0.26 6.02
C ILE A 164 6.41 -0.98 6.54
N PHE A 165 7.58 -0.44 6.28
CA PHE A 165 8.82 -1.12 6.58
C PHE A 165 9.91 -0.17 7.11
N SER A 166 10.85 -0.74 7.86
CA SER A 166 12.04 -0.02 8.30
C SER A 166 12.91 0.37 7.11
N ARG A 167 13.42 1.58 7.10
CA ARG A 167 14.30 2.10 6.04
C ARG A 167 15.43 1.10 5.73
N GLY A 168 15.76 0.92 4.47
CA GLY A 168 16.78 0.00 3.98
C GLY A 168 16.30 -1.44 3.82
N LEU A 169 15.14 -1.80 4.35
CA LEU A 169 14.64 -3.18 4.25
C LEU A 169 14.36 -3.59 2.81
N CYS A 170 13.89 -2.68 1.98
CA CYS A 170 13.50 -2.94 0.58
C CYS A 170 14.58 -2.55 -0.44
N ASN A 171 15.82 -2.30 -0.03
CA ASN A 171 16.92 -2.01 -0.96
C ASN A 171 17.20 -3.21 -1.89
N GLY A 172 17.47 -2.93 -3.17
CA GLY A 172 17.80 -3.96 -4.15
C GLY A 172 16.62 -4.87 -4.49
N LEU A 173 15.41 -4.32 -4.55
CA LEU A 173 14.25 -5.03 -5.09
C LEU A 173 14.49 -5.45 -6.53
N LEU A 174 13.88 -6.56 -6.92
CA LEU A 174 13.83 -6.96 -8.32
C LEU A 174 12.91 -6.04 -9.13
N PRO A 175 13.19 -5.82 -10.43
CA PRO A 175 12.43 -4.91 -11.28
C PRO A 175 11.08 -5.51 -11.70
N PHE A 176 10.19 -5.72 -10.73
CA PHE A 176 8.83 -6.18 -11.01
C PHE A 176 7.99 -5.05 -11.62
N ALA A 177 7.17 -5.41 -12.60
CA ALA A 177 6.10 -4.54 -13.08
C ALA A 177 5.00 -4.44 -12.00
N LEU A 178 4.64 -3.21 -11.64
CA LEU A 178 3.64 -2.93 -10.60
C LEU A 178 2.25 -3.43 -11.01
N GLY A 179 1.50 -4.00 -10.05
CA GLY A 179 0.15 -4.52 -10.31
C GLY A 179 0.10 -5.78 -11.19
N ARG A 180 1.24 -6.45 -11.41
CA ARG A 180 1.36 -7.66 -12.23
C ARG A 180 1.62 -8.93 -11.41
N PHE A 181 0.94 -9.06 -10.27
CA PHE A 181 1.07 -10.19 -9.32
C PHE A 181 2.49 -10.44 -8.79
N VAL A 182 2.60 -11.32 -7.84
CA VAL A 182 3.77 -11.89 -7.17
C VAL A 182 4.63 -10.93 -6.35
N HIS A 183 4.65 -9.63 -6.65
CA HIS A 183 5.49 -8.69 -5.92
C HIS A 183 5.13 -8.59 -4.43
N ASP A 184 3.85 -8.69 -4.07
CA ASP A 184 3.36 -8.68 -2.68
C ASP A 184 4.00 -9.82 -1.88
N ASN A 185 3.92 -11.04 -2.44
CA ASN A 185 4.52 -12.22 -1.82
C ASN A 185 6.04 -12.14 -1.77
N TYR A 186 6.66 -11.53 -2.78
CA TYR A 186 8.09 -11.32 -2.81
C TYR A 186 8.53 -10.34 -1.73
N LEU A 187 7.82 -9.25 -1.50
CA LEU A 187 8.10 -8.29 -0.43
C LEU A 187 8.07 -8.95 0.94
N LEU A 188 7.07 -9.79 1.22
CA LEU A 188 6.98 -10.56 2.46
C LEU A 188 8.14 -11.55 2.61
N TRP A 189 8.47 -12.26 1.53
CA TRP A 189 9.60 -13.18 1.52
C TRP A 189 10.91 -12.44 1.75
N LEU A 190 11.13 -11.31 1.06
CA LEU A 190 12.33 -10.49 1.20
C LEU A 190 12.51 -10.00 2.63
N ALA A 191 11.45 -9.46 3.23
CA ALA A 191 11.48 -9.02 4.61
C ALA A 191 11.88 -10.15 5.55
N ARG A 192 11.27 -11.33 5.40
CA ARG A 192 11.60 -12.51 6.18
C ARG A 192 13.04 -12.98 5.98
N SER A 193 13.51 -13.03 4.72
CA SER A 193 14.88 -13.45 4.39
C SER A 193 15.95 -12.52 4.97
N ARG A 194 15.58 -11.25 5.23
CA ARG A 194 16.42 -10.23 5.85
C ARG A 194 16.30 -10.17 7.37
N GLY A 195 15.58 -11.12 7.97
CA GLY A 195 15.40 -11.21 9.42
C GLY A 195 14.45 -10.18 10.00
N ALA A 196 13.59 -9.55 9.19
CA ALA A 196 12.61 -8.60 9.66
C ALA A 196 11.43 -9.30 10.34
N ALA A 197 10.88 -8.67 11.39
CA ALA A 197 9.61 -9.06 11.97
C ALA A 197 8.48 -8.76 10.97
N LEU A 198 7.61 -9.74 10.72
CA LEU A 198 6.41 -9.56 9.88
C LEU A 198 5.19 -9.41 10.78
N LEU A 199 4.56 -8.25 10.74
CA LEU A 199 3.51 -7.83 11.67
C LEU A 199 2.20 -7.63 10.91
N ASP A 200 1.16 -8.38 11.29
CA ASP A 200 -0.20 -8.25 10.73
C ASP A 200 -1.05 -7.39 11.67
N ILE A 201 -1.38 -6.18 11.24
CA ILE A 201 -2.19 -5.23 12.00
C ILE A 201 -3.68 -5.28 11.64
N SER A 202 -4.11 -6.23 10.81
CA SER A 202 -5.53 -6.41 10.44
C SER A 202 -6.49 -6.51 11.62
N PRO A 203 -6.09 -7.06 12.80
CA PRO A 203 -6.99 -7.12 13.95
C PRO A 203 -7.29 -5.78 14.62
N VAL A 204 -6.45 -4.77 14.39
CA VAL A 204 -6.50 -3.48 15.09
C VAL A 204 -6.63 -2.26 14.16
N VAL A 205 -6.50 -2.47 12.86
CA VAL A 205 -6.61 -1.42 11.83
C VAL A 205 -7.63 -1.83 10.77
N MET A 206 -8.54 -0.93 10.48
CA MET A 206 -9.48 -1.05 9.36
C MET A 206 -8.96 -0.21 8.18
N ALA A 207 -8.15 -0.82 7.30
CA ALA A 207 -7.79 -0.23 6.02
C ALA A 207 -8.94 -0.45 5.03
N ILE A 208 -9.52 0.60 4.47
CA ILE A 208 -10.75 0.52 3.69
C ILE A 208 -10.44 0.76 2.21
N HIS A 209 -10.69 -0.28 1.42
CA HIS A 209 -10.59 -0.24 -0.04
C HIS A 209 -11.95 0.15 -0.62
N GLN A 210 -11.97 1.22 -1.40
CA GLN A 210 -13.14 1.66 -2.13
C GLN A 210 -13.24 0.87 -3.43
N ASN A 211 -14.26 0.01 -3.55
CA ASN A 211 -14.43 -0.85 -4.71
C ASN A 211 -14.52 -0.02 -6.00
N HIS A 212 -13.89 -0.53 -7.02
CA HIS A 212 -13.92 0.05 -8.36
C HIS A 212 -14.00 -1.05 -9.41
N ASP A 213 -14.55 -0.69 -10.57
CA ASP A 213 -14.60 -1.60 -11.71
C ASP A 213 -13.19 -1.88 -12.25
N TYR A 214 -12.89 -3.17 -12.40
CA TYR A 214 -11.71 -3.63 -13.13
C TYR A 214 -11.93 -3.62 -14.65
N SER A 215 -13.04 -3.04 -15.14
CA SER A 215 -13.45 -3.03 -16.55
C SER A 215 -12.44 -2.37 -17.49
N HIS A 216 -11.54 -1.52 -16.97
CA HIS A 216 -10.45 -0.95 -17.77
C HIS A 216 -9.18 -1.82 -17.80
N SER A 217 -9.06 -2.82 -16.96
CA SER A 217 -8.14 -3.93 -17.17
C SER A 217 -8.91 -4.98 -17.98
N GLN A 218 -8.58 -5.14 -19.25
CA GLN A 218 -8.93 -6.34 -20.01
C GLN A 218 -8.96 -7.51 -19.05
N ALA A 219 -10.02 -8.30 -19.14
CA ALA A 219 -10.45 -9.22 -18.10
C ALA A 219 -9.31 -9.75 -17.22
N PHE A 220 -9.49 -9.80 -15.92
CA PHE A 220 -8.51 -10.29 -14.93
C PHE A 220 -7.78 -11.58 -15.37
N ALA A 221 -8.40 -12.36 -16.26
CA ALA A 221 -7.83 -13.51 -16.93
C ALA A 221 -6.69 -13.14 -17.90
N ASP A 222 -6.83 -12.03 -18.65
CA ASP A 222 -5.83 -11.59 -19.64
C ASP A 222 -4.61 -11.01 -18.92
N VAL A 223 -4.81 -10.29 -17.82
CA VAL A 223 -3.70 -9.81 -16.99
C VAL A 223 -2.88 -10.98 -16.45
N ARG A 224 -3.52 -12.07 -16.00
CA ARG A 224 -2.82 -13.26 -15.50
C ARG A 224 -1.92 -13.95 -16.53
N GLN A 225 -2.24 -13.80 -17.81
CA GLN A 225 -1.49 -14.38 -18.93
C GLN A 225 -0.53 -13.39 -19.60
N SER A 226 -0.50 -12.14 -19.13
CA SER A 226 0.35 -11.11 -19.73
C SER A 226 1.83 -11.45 -19.68
N PRO A 227 2.63 -10.98 -20.66
CA PRO A 227 4.08 -11.14 -20.66
C PRO A 227 4.74 -10.62 -19.39
N GLU A 228 4.20 -9.55 -18.81
CA GLU A 228 4.70 -8.92 -17.58
C GLU A 228 4.52 -9.84 -16.37
N VAL A 229 3.35 -10.46 -16.21
CA VAL A 229 3.11 -11.45 -15.14
C VAL A 229 4.04 -12.65 -15.28
N ARG A 230 4.25 -13.11 -16.51
CA ARG A 230 5.21 -14.20 -16.78
C ARG A 230 6.63 -13.79 -16.39
N ARG A 231 7.05 -12.56 -16.75
CA ARG A 231 8.35 -12.00 -16.36
C ARG A 231 8.51 -11.91 -14.86
N ASN A 232 7.52 -11.33 -14.15
CA ASN A 232 7.54 -11.23 -12.71
C ASN A 232 7.69 -12.60 -12.03
N ARG A 233 6.97 -13.63 -12.52
CA ARG A 233 7.09 -15.01 -12.01
C ARG A 233 8.47 -15.63 -12.23
N ILE A 234 9.08 -15.41 -13.38
CA ILE A 234 10.43 -15.91 -13.69
C ILE A 234 11.45 -15.24 -12.77
N MET A 235 11.33 -13.93 -12.53
CA MET A 235 12.24 -13.21 -11.62
C MET A 235 12.12 -13.68 -10.18
N GLN A 236 10.92 -14.04 -9.73
CA GLN A 236 10.69 -14.57 -8.38
C GLN A 236 11.35 -15.95 -8.18
N ASP A 237 11.43 -16.75 -9.23
CA ASP A 237 12.02 -18.11 -9.19
C ASP A 237 13.06 -18.30 -10.34
N PRO A 238 14.24 -17.67 -10.21
CA PRO A 238 15.25 -17.73 -11.27
C PRO A 238 15.85 -19.13 -11.50
N GLY A 239 15.57 -20.08 -10.58
CA GLY A 239 16.10 -21.44 -10.67
C GLY A 239 15.31 -22.40 -11.55
N GLY A 240 14.15 -22.03 -12.07
CA GLY A 240 13.37 -22.82 -13.02
C GLY A 240 13.04 -24.25 -12.55
N ILE A 241 12.93 -24.49 -11.27
CA ILE A 241 12.66 -25.83 -10.73
C ILE A 241 11.24 -26.23 -11.05
N SER A 242 11.10 -26.98 -12.14
CA SER A 242 10.01 -27.92 -12.45
C SER A 242 8.67 -27.30 -12.82
N THR A 243 8.44 -27.20 -14.11
CA THR A 243 7.12 -27.00 -14.75
C THR A 243 6.18 -28.21 -14.63
N ARG A 244 6.36 -29.09 -13.65
CA ARG A 244 5.40 -30.19 -13.38
C ARG A 244 4.91 -30.09 -11.95
N SER A 245 3.62 -29.71 -11.85
CA SER A 245 2.77 -29.85 -10.66
C SER A 245 3.29 -29.18 -9.37
N ARG A 246 3.28 -27.86 -9.31
CA ARG A 246 3.05 -27.16 -8.02
C ARG A 246 2.37 -25.84 -8.29
N THR A 247 1.15 -25.72 -7.77
CA THR A 247 0.59 -24.45 -7.28
C THR A 247 1.75 -23.60 -6.77
N PRO A 248 1.80 -22.28 -7.09
CA PRO A 248 2.81 -21.39 -6.50
C PRO A 248 2.89 -21.75 -5.02
N ARG A 249 4.09 -22.04 -4.52
CA ARG A 249 4.24 -22.26 -3.07
C ARG A 249 3.57 -21.07 -2.43
N LYS A 250 2.42 -21.29 -1.81
CA LYS A 250 1.85 -20.32 -0.90
C LYS A 250 2.98 -20.10 0.10
N PHE A 251 3.67 -18.97 0.00
CA PHE A 251 4.55 -18.54 1.05
C PHE A 251 3.64 -18.28 2.24
N CYS A 252 3.34 -19.34 2.99
CA CYS A 252 2.64 -19.24 4.24
C CYS A 252 3.62 -18.64 5.22
N VAL A 253 3.85 -17.34 5.07
CA VAL A 253 4.72 -16.59 5.97
C VAL A 253 3.95 -16.43 7.26
N LYS A 254 4.45 -17.03 8.34
CA LYS A 254 3.88 -16.86 9.66
C LYS A 254 4.10 -15.40 10.07
N MET A 255 3.03 -14.62 10.11
CA MET A 255 3.02 -13.24 10.59
C MET A 255 2.64 -13.22 12.07
N GLU A 256 3.24 -12.32 12.82
CA GLU A 256 2.82 -12.03 14.17
C GLU A 256 1.55 -11.17 14.11
N ARG A 257 0.43 -11.68 14.65
CA ARG A 257 -0.81 -10.91 14.76
C ARG A 257 -0.74 -10.01 15.98
N ILE A 258 -0.93 -8.73 15.76
CA ILE A 258 -0.98 -7.76 16.83
C ILE A 258 -2.36 -7.81 17.47
N GLY A 259 -2.41 -8.14 18.76
CA GLY A 259 -3.61 -8.05 19.58
C GLY A 259 -3.97 -6.60 19.94
N ARG A 260 -4.98 -6.43 20.81
CA ARG A 260 -5.43 -5.11 21.29
C ARG A 260 -4.24 -4.22 21.64
N ILE A 261 -4.21 -3.03 21.07
CA ILE A 261 -3.31 -1.96 21.48
C ILE A 261 -4.02 -1.26 22.63
N ASP A 262 -3.47 -1.36 23.86
CA ASP A 262 -3.96 -0.55 24.99
C ASP A 262 -3.69 0.92 24.64
N THR A 263 -4.73 1.63 24.31
CA THR A 263 -4.73 3.09 24.24
C THR A 263 -4.79 3.58 25.68
N GLY A 264 -3.64 3.56 26.38
CA GLY A 264 -3.57 4.07 27.74
C GLY A 264 -4.26 5.42 27.85
N GLY A 265 -5.26 5.52 28.76
CA GLY A 265 -6.05 6.70 29.06
C GLY A 265 -5.23 7.85 29.65
#